data_c076b7fc8dfcc9c66fbfdb0796695fbb
#
_entry.id   c076b7fc8dfcc9c66fbfdb0796695fbb
#
_cell.length_a   1.000
_cell.length_b   1.000
_cell.length_c   1.000
_cell.angle_alpha   90.00
_cell.angle_beta   90.00
_cell.angle_gamma   90.00
#
_symmetry.space_group_name_H-M   'P 1'
#
loop_
_entity.id
_entity.type
_entity.pdbx_description
1 polymer ?
#
loop_
_entity_poly.entity_id
_entity_poly.type
_entity_poly.pdbx_seq_one_letter_code
_entity_poly.pdbx_strand_id
1 'polypeptide(L)'
;MKIRRKKNEIIRTGVVNVRCKLIIGLVALMTGAFALPASAQCEAKNDAFQTGEHVMYDLYFNWKFVWVKAGLASLTTNATTYHSEPAFRINLLALGSKRADFFFKMRDTLTCVIGEKLEPRYFRKGAEEGKRYTVDEAWFSYKDGLCFVNQKRTYRDGNFDEAVASDSRCIYDML
;
A
#
# COMPACT_ATOMS: atom_id res chain seq x y z
N MET A 1 -18.45 10.34 -77.83
CA MET A 1 -17.82 11.34 -76.99
C MET A 1 -17.85 10.85 -75.53
N LYS A 2 -16.92 9.96 -75.17
CA LYS A 2 -16.87 9.35 -73.81
C LYS A 2 -15.47 8.77 -73.59
N ILE A 3 -14.46 9.58 -73.37
CA ILE A 3 -13.17 9.14 -72.78
C ILE A 3 -12.49 10.39 -72.24
N ARG A 4 -12.77 10.76 -70.96
CA ARG A 4 -11.95 11.73 -70.18
C ARG A 4 -12.30 11.80 -68.73
N ARG A 5 -12.61 10.66 -68.10
CA ARG A 5 -12.90 10.69 -66.64
C ARG A 5 -12.22 9.59 -65.79
N LYS A 6 -11.25 8.89 -66.30
CA LYS A 6 -10.62 7.78 -65.57
C LYS A 6 -9.18 8.02 -65.10
N LYS A 7 -8.55 9.12 -65.42
CA LYS A 7 -7.13 9.34 -65.06
C LYS A 7 -6.87 10.11 -63.80
N ASN A 8 -7.87 10.79 -63.23
CA ASN A 8 -7.67 11.61 -62.01
C ASN A 8 -8.06 10.92 -60.72
N GLU A 9 -8.81 9.81 -60.74
CA GLU A 9 -9.19 9.07 -59.51
C GLU A 9 -8.10 8.15 -58.99
N ILE A 10 -7.27 7.59 -59.89
CA ILE A 10 -6.20 6.64 -59.49
C ILE A 10 -5.05 7.34 -58.76
N ILE A 11 -4.79 8.60 -59.05
CA ILE A 11 -3.72 9.38 -58.39
C ILE A 11 -4.12 9.85 -56.99
N ARG A 12 -5.43 10.13 -56.77
CA ARG A 12 -5.91 10.55 -55.42
C ARG A 12 -5.94 9.41 -54.40
N THR A 13 -6.27 8.19 -54.79
CA THR A 13 -6.28 7.03 -53.88
C THR A 13 -4.88 6.58 -53.49
N GLY A 14 -3.87 6.71 -54.37
CA GLY A 14 -2.47 6.36 -54.01
C GLY A 14 -1.85 7.32 -52.96
N VAL A 15 -2.08 8.62 -53.12
CA VAL A 15 -1.53 9.65 -52.19
C VAL A 15 -2.17 9.60 -50.80
N VAL A 16 -3.49 9.33 -50.74
CA VAL A 16 -4.21 9.20 -49.46
C VAL A 16 -3.74 7.94 -48.71
N ASN A 17 -3.51 6.84 -49.40
CA ASN A 17 -3.03 5.60 -48.75
C ASN A 17 -1.60 5.72 -48.20
N VAL A 18 -0.70 6.44 -48.88
CA VAL A 18 0.68 6.62 -48.39
C VAL A 18 0.71 7.54 -47.16
N ARG A 19 -0.05 8.64 -47.19
CA ARG A 19 -0.15 9.53 -46.02
C ARG A 19 -0.80 8.86 -44.81
N CYS A 20 -1.85 8.06 -45.00
CA CYS A 20 -2.51 7.33 -43.95
C CYS A 20 -1.58 6.25 -43.34
N LYS A 21 -0.84 5.52 -44.14
CA LYS A 21 0.16 4.54 -43.68
C LYS A 21 1.33 5.19 -42.94
N LEU A 22 1.77 6.38 -43.36
CA LEU A 22 2.81 7.14 -42.66
C LEU A 22 2.33 7.67 -41.30
N ILE A 23 1.09 8.16 -41.20
CA ILE A 23 0.49 8.63 -39.95
C ILE A 23 0.27 7.47 -38.98
N ILE A 24 -0.22 6.32 -39.45
CA ILE A 24 -0.40 5.12 -38.62
C ILE A 24 0.96 4.60 -38.12
N GLY A 25 2.00 4.61 -38.99
CA GLY A 25 3.36 4.24 -38.56
C GLY A 25 3.95 5.19 -37.53
N LEU A 26 3.71 6.50 -37.66
CA LEU A 26 4.18 7.51 -36.69
C LEU A 26 3.45 7.42 -35.35
N VAL A 27 2.15 7.16 -35.36
CA VAL A 27 1.34 6.94 -34.16
C VAL A 27 1.76 5.64 -33.44
N ALA A 28 2.01 4.57 -34.16
CA ALA A 28 2.51 3.31 -33.61
C ALA A 28 3.92 3.46 -32.99
N LEU A 29 4.78 4.30 -33.59
CA LEU A 29 6.12 4.59 -33.02
C LEU A 29 6.03 5.42 -31.74
N MET A 30 5.09 6.37 -31.67
CA MET A 30 4.88 7.19 -30.47
C MET A 30 4.24 6.42 -29.31
N THR A 31 3.35 5.46 -29.58
CA THR A 31 2.75 4.62 -28.54
C THR A 31 3.70 3.56 -27.98
N GLY A 32 4.67 3.10 -28.77
CA GLY A 32 5.70 2.16 -28.32
C GLY A 32 6.77 2.76 -27.41
N ALA A 33 6.95 4.09 -27.41
CA ALA A 33 7.99 4.78 -26.62
C ALA A 33 7.58 5.07 -25.16
N PHE A 34 6.32 4.85 -24.77
CA PHE A 34 5.81 5.13 -23.41
C PHE A 34 5.44 3.88 -22.62
N ALA A 35 5.87 2.70 -23.03
CA ALA A 35 5.84 1.54 -22.16
C ALA A 35 6.98 1.67 -21.14
N LEU A 36 6.85 2.60 -20.19
CA LEU A 36 7.66 2.58 -18.98
C LEU A 36 7.30 1.27 -18.26
N PRO A 37 8.29 0.44 -17.86
CA PRO A 37 8.00 -0.69 -17.02
C PRO A 37 7.32 -0.12 -15.76
N ALA A 38 6.07 -0.49 -15.50
CA ALA A 38 5.43 -0.27 -14.23
C ALA A 38 6.19 -1.11 -13.21
N SER A 39 7.23 -0.55 -12.63
CA SER A 39 7.93 -1.15 -11.51
C SER A 39 6.99 -1.02 -10.31
N ALA A 40 6.38 -2.12 -9.92
CA ALA A 40 5.60 -2.23 -8.70
C ALA A 40 6.53 -2.34 -7.49
N GLN A 41 7.51 -1.47 -7.38
CA GLN A 41 8.32 -1.35 -6.19
C GLN A 41 7.73 -0.25 -5.34
N CYS A 42 7.31 -0.61 -4.14
CA CYS A 42 6.86 0.32 -3.10
C CYS A 42 8.08 1.04 -2.50
N GLU A 43 8.84 1.72 -3.35
CA GLU A 43 10.04 2.43 -2.92
C GLU A 43 9.72 3.90 -2.75
N ALA A 44 9.92 4.41 -1.53
CA ALA A 44 9.84 5.81 -1.22
C ALA A 44 11.07 6.24 -0.42
N LYS A 45 11.47 7.49 -0.56
CA LYS A 45 12.49 8.07 0.30
C LYS A 45 11.86 8.45 1.63
N ASN A 46 12.47 8.02 2.73
CA ASN A 46 12.05 8.46 4.05
C ASN A 46 12.45 9.92 4.29
N ASP A 47 11.47 10.80 4.39
CA ASP A 47 11.60 12.19 4.82
C ASP A 47 10.56 12.54 5.93
N ALA A 48 9.84 11.54 6.43
CA ALA A 48 8.72 11.71 7.35
C ALA A 48 9.08 11.49 8.82
N PHE A 49 10.05 10.61 9.13
CA PHE A 49 10.41 10.26 10.51
C PHE A 49 11.90 9.96 10.67
N GLN A 50 12.37 9.95 11.91
CA GLN A 50 13.74 9.63 12.28
C GLN A 50 13.78 8.50 13.32
N THR A 51 14.90 7.78 13.35
CA THR A 51 15.17 6.79 14.40
C THR A 51 15.22 7.46 15.77
N GLY A 52 14.58 6.87 16.76
CA GLY A 52 14.50 7.37 18.13
C GLY A 52 13.31 8.29 18.38
N GLU A 53 12.47 8.55 17.38
CA GLU A 53 11.25 9.32 17.59
C GLU A 53 10.29 8.61 18.50
N HIS A 54 9.69 9.40 19.40
CA HIS A 54 8.63 8.96 20.30
C HIS A 54 7.55 10.04 20.35
N VAL A 55 6.38 9.71 19.84
CA VAL A 55 5.22 10.61 19.79
C VAL A 55 4.12 10.05 20.67
N MET A 56 3.51 10.93 21.46
CA MET A 56 2.39 10.57 22.35
C MET A 56 1.12 11.31 21.93
N TYR A 57 0.01 10.62 21.97
CA TYR A 57 -1.30 11.15 21.61
C TYR A 57 -2.30 10.94 22.74
N ASP A 58 -3.11 11.95 23.01
CA ASP A 58 -4.34 11.81 23.75
C ASP A 58 -5.45 11.34 22.83
N LEU A 59 -6.12 10.24 23.18
CA LEU A 59 -7.24 9.71 22.43
C LEU A 59 -8.54 10.27 22.99
N TYR A 60 -9.34 10.89 22.14
CA TYR A 60 -10.65 11.42 22.50
C TYR A 60 -11.76 10.71 21.74
N PHE A 61 -12.84 10.43 22.43
CA PHE A 61 -14.08 9.95 21.84
C PHE A 61 -15.08 11.09 21.76
N ASN A 62 -15.67 11.32 20.60
CA ASN A 62 -16.75 12.29 20.42
C ASN A 62 -18.09 11.58 20.55
N TRP A 63 -18.87 12.00 21.56
CA TRP A 63 -20.25 11.58 21.68
C TRP A 63 -21.17 12.81 21.52
N LYS A 64 -21.85 12.88 20.40
CA LYS A 64 -22.67 14.03 20.00
C LYS A 64 -21.84 15.31 19.93
N PHE A 65 -21.83 16.12 20.99
CA PHE A 65 -21.11 17.39 21.06
C PHE A 65 -20.03 17.41 22.15
N VAL A 66 -19.79 16.30 22.83
CA VAL A 66 -18.85 16.23 23.97
C VAL A 66 -17.65 15.37 23.58
N TRP A 67 -16.45 15.93 23.74
CA TRP A 67 -15.19 15.22 23.62
C TRP A 67 -14.76 14.66 24.97
N VAL A 68 -14.67 13.35 25.05
CA VAL A 68 -14.24 12.66 26.29
C VAL A 68 -12.90 12.02 26.03
N LYS A 69 -11.91 12.28 26.91
CA LYS A 69 -10.62 11.59 26.86
C LYS A 69 -10.81 10.11 27.11
N ALA A 70 -10.57 9.29 26.10
CA ALA A 70 -10.80 7.86 26.11
C ALA A 70 -9.52 7.06 26.41
N GLY A 71 -8.34 7.62 26.14
CA GLY A 71 -7.11 6.88 26.33
C GLY A 71 -5.86 7.65 25.91
N LEU A 72 -4.79 6.90 25.71
CA LEU A 72 -3.49 7.38 25.25
C LEU A 72 -3.00 6.45 24.14
N ALA A 73 -2.23 7.01 23.20
CA ALA A 73 -1.42 6.20 22.28
C ALA A 73 0.01 6.72 22.26
N SER A 74 0.95 5.81 22.00
CA SER A 74 2.34 6.16 21.77
C SER A 74 2.84 5.49 20.51
N LEU A 75 3.58 6.24 19.70
CA LEU A 75 4.27 5.77 18.50
C LEU A 75 5.76 5.89 18.74
N THR A 76 6.51 4.82 18.49
CA THR A 76 7.97 4.81 18.57
C THR A 76 8.58 4.27 17.29
N THR A 77 9.67 4.88 16.84
CA THR A 77 10.42 4.46 15.65
C THR A 77 11.85 4.14 16.03
N ASN A 78 12.32 2.95 15.71
CA ASN A 78 13.69 2.50 16.02
C ASN A 78 14.34 1.86 14.78
N ALA A 79 15.65 2.03 14.64
CA ALA A 79 16.43 1.24 13.69
C ALA A 79 16.43 -0.23 14.13
N THR A 80 16.40 -1.13 13.16
CA THR A 80 16.46 -2.58 13.37
C THR A 80 17.08 -3.26 12.16
N THR A 81 17.15 -4.58 12.18
CA THR A 81 17.45 -5.39 11.00
C THR A 81 16.33 -6.40 10.78
N TYR A 82 16.05 -6.70 9.52
CA TYR A 82 15.12 -7.75 9.13
C TYR A 82 15.76 -8.63 8.07
N HIS A 83 15.93 -9.93 8.38
CA HIS A 83 16.70 -10.87 7.55
C HIS A 83 18.11 -10.34 7.17
N SER A 84 18.80 -9.71 8.14
CA SER A 84 20.12 -9.09 7.99
C SER A 84 20.18 -7.81 7.14
N GLU A 85 19.05 -7.31 6.67
CA GLU A 85 18.94 -6.02 5.96
C GLU A 85 18.58 -4.91 6.94
N PRO A 86 19.10 -3.68 6.78
CA PRO A 86 18.70 -2.52 7.57
C PRO A 86 17.19 -2.27 7.42
N ALA A 87 16.55 -1.92 8.53
CA ALA A 87 15.11 -1.69 8.56
C ALA A 87 14.72 -0.73 9.69
N PHE A 88 13.50 -0.23 9.67
CA PHE A 88 12.86 0.49 10.77
C PHE A 88 11.79 -0.38 11.40
N ARG A 89 11.73 -0.35 12.72
CA ARG A 89 10.62 -0.92 13.50
C ARG A 89 9.82 0.22 14.07
N ILE A 90 8.53 0.26 13.73
CA ILE A 90 7.59 1.24 14.24
C ILE A 90 6.59 0.48 15.12
N ASN A 91 6.40 0.96 16.35
CA ASN A 91 5.45 0.39 17.29
C ASN A 91 4.43 1.44 17.69
N LEU A 92 3.16 1.09 17.63
CA LEU A 92 2.06 1.86 18.17
C LEU A 92 1.42 1.07 19.31
N LEU A 93 1.31 1.71 20.47
CA LEU A 93 0.57 1.20 21.62
C LEU A 93 -0.63 2.12 21.85
N ALA A 94 -1.84 1.59 21.83
CA ALA A 94 -3.05 2.31 22.13
C ALA A 94 -3.77 1.70 23.35
N LEU A 95 -3.97 2.51 24.38
CA LEU A 95 -4.53 2.08 25.65
C LEU A 95 -5.76 2.92 26.01
N GLY A 96 -6.90 2.28 26.18
CA GLY A 96 -8.08 2.88 26.78
C GLY A 96 -7.83 3.27 28.24
N SER A 97 -8.47 4.34 28.68
CA SER A 97 -8.44 4.75 30.09
C SER A 97 -9.27 3.79 30.95
N LYS A 98 -8.97 3.71 32.25
CA LYS A 98 -9.76 2.90 33.20
C LYS A 98 -11.26 3.25 33.20
N ARG A 99 -11.60 4.51 32.91
CA ARG A 99 -13.01 4.96 32.80
C ARG A 99 -13.65 4.47 31.52
N ALA A 100 -12.91 4.49 30.40
CA ALA A 100 -13.39 3.97 29.11
C ALA A 100 -13.54 2.45 29.15
N ASP A 101 -12.69 1.73 29.88
CA ASP A 101 -12.73 0.27 30.03
C ASP A 101 -14.06 -0.25 30.61
N PHE A 102 -14.76 0.58 31.40
CA PHE A 102 -16.11 0.22 31.88
C PHE A 102 -17.12 0.02 30.73
N PHE A 103 -16.96 0.77 29.64
CA PHE A 103 -17.81 0.68 28.47
C PHE A 103 -17.22 -0.21 27.40
N PHE A 104 -15.93 -0.03 27.13
CA PHE A 104 -15.22 -0.75 26.08
C PHE A 104 -13.72 -0.78 26.38
N LYS A 105 -13.20 -1.97 26.68
CA LYS A 105 -11.77 -2.18 26.90
C LYS A 105 -11.03 -2.12 25.55
N MET A 106 -9.97 -1.32 25.48
CA MET A 106 -9.10 -1.21 24.31
C MET A 106 -7.64 -1.29 24.73
N ARG A 107 -6.93 -2.29 24.19
CA ARG A 107 -5.50 -2.54 24.40
C ARG A 107 -4.92 -3.06 23.10
N ASP A 108 -4.49 -2.15 22.25
CA ASP A 108 -3.97 -2.49 20.95
C ASP A 108 -2.48 -2.23 20.87
N THR A 109 -1.77 -3.19 20.31
CA THR A 109 -0.35 -3.08 19.99
C THR A 109 -0.17 -3.35 18.50
N LEU A 110 0.40 -2.39 17.78
CA LEU A 110 0.76 -2.57 16.38
C LEU A 110 2.27 -2.48 16.26
N THR A 111 2.85 -3.33 15.44
CA THR A 111 4.26 -3.31 15.08
C THR A 111 4.35 -3.45 13.58
N CYS A 112 5.06 -2.56 12.91
CA CYS A 112 5.50 -2.79 11.56
C CYS A 112 7.02 -2.79 11.45
N VAL A 113 7.53 -3.54 10.49
CA VAL A 113 8.93 -3.49 10.07
C VAL A 113 8.91 -3.13 8.60
N ILE A 114 9.58 -2.03 8.27
CA ILE A 114 9.71 -1.51 6.91
C ILE A 114 11.19 -1.40 6.55
N GLY A 115 11.52 -1.62 5.29
CA GLY A 115 12.88 -1.43 4.78
C GLY A 115 13.25 0.05 4.66
N GLU A 116 14.49 0.34 4.26
CA GLU A 116 15.01 1.71 4.11
C GLU A 116 14.26 2.53 3.06
N LYS A 117 13.63 1.87 2.09
CA LYS A 117 12.81 2.50 1.05
C LYS A 117 11.31 2.50 1.40
N LEU A 118 10.98 2.31 2.67
CA LEU A 118 9.64 2.28 3.24
C LEU A 118 8.76 1.12 2.71
N GLU A 119 9.35 0.11 2.10
CA GLU A 119 8.61 -1.08 1.69
C GLU A 119 8.25 -1.92 2.93
N PRO A 120 6.99 -2.34 3.10
CA PRO A 120 6.58 -3.22 4.18
C PRO A 120 7.31 -4.57 4.15
N ARG A 121 7.73 -5.06 5.30
CA ARG A 121 8.38 -6.38 5.48
C ARG A 121 7.57 -7.27 6.40
N TYR A 122 7.08 -6.71 7.50
CA TYR A 122 6.29 -7.42 8.49
C TYR A 122 5.34 -6.47 9.20
N PHE A 123 4.14 -6.94 9.47
CA PHE A 123 3.14 -6.24 10.27
C PHE A 123 2.53 -7.19 11.30
N ARG A 124 2.26 -6.68 12.50
CA ARG A 124 1.53 -7.38 13.54
C ARG A 124 0.62 -6.42 14.28
N LYS A 125 -0.65 -6.80 14.44
CA LYS A 125 -1.61 -6.15 15.32
C LYS A 125 -2.06 -7.14 16.37
N GLY A 126 -1.79 -6.89 17.66
CA GLY A 126 -2.44 -7.56 18.78
C GLY A 126 -3.53 -6.65 19.31
N ALA A 127 -4.78 -7.06 19.23
CA ALA A 127 -5.92 -6.25 19.64
C ALA A 127 -6.73 -6.91 20.73
N GLU A 128 -6.89 -6.22 21.89
CA GLU A 128 -7.85 -6.57 22.91
C GLU A 128 -8.97 -5.52 22.93
N GLU A 129 -10.05 -5.82 22.24
CA GLU A 129 -11.19 -4.96 22.00
C GLU A 129 -12.45 -5.52 22.66
N GLY A 130 -12.83 -4.96 23.79
CA GLY A 130 -13.92 -5.49 24.61
C GLY A 130 -13.63 -6.90 25.12
N LYS A 131 -14.38 -7.90 24.63
CA LYS A 131 -14.18 -9.32 24.96
C LYS A 131 -13.35 -10.08 23.92
N ARG A 132 -13.06 -9.44 22.79
CA ARG A 132 -12.31 -10.05 21.68
C ARG A 132 -10.83 -9.88 21.93
N TYR A 133 -10.08 -10.90 21.53
CA TYR A 133 -8.62 -10.82 21.43
C TYR A 133 -8.24 -11.49 20.11
N THR A 134 -7.50 -10.76 19.28
CA THR A 134 -6.95 -11.28 18.02
C THR A 134 -5.53 -10.82 17.85
N VAL A 135 -4.75 -11.64 17.16
CA VAL A 135 -3.43 -11.27 16.65
C VAL A 135 -3.48 -11.42 15.14
N ASP A 136 -3.30 -10.31 14.43
CA ASP A 136 -3.16 -10.28 12.97
C ASP A 136 -1.68 -10.10 12.63
N GLU A 137 -1.17 -10.93 11.74
CA GLU A 137 0.20 -10.87 11.24
C GLU A 137 0.20 -10.87 9.72
N ALA A 138 1.13 -10.13 9.11
CA ALA A 138 1.33 -10.12 7.69
C ALA A 138 2.83 -10.08 7.36
N TRP A 139 3.26 -10.95 6.46
CA TRP A 139 4.62 -11.03 5.94
C TRP A 139 4.60 -10.66 4.47
N PHE A 140 5.43 -9.69 4.12
CA PHE A 140 5.53 -9.18 2.76
C PHE A 140 6.79 -9.70 2.08
N SER A 141 6.66 -10.10 0.82
CA SER A 141 7.78 -10.48 -0.03
C SER A 141 7.57 -9.95 -1.44
N TYR A 142 8.67 -9.67 -2.11
CA TYR A 142 8.68 -9.03 -3.43
C TYR A 142 9.39 -9.92 -4.42
N LYS A 143 8.72 -10.29 -5.50
CA LYS A 143 9.29 -11.11 -6.56
C LYS A 143 8.61 -10.81 -7.90
N ASP A 144 9.42 -10.71 -8.95
CA ASP A 144 8.96 -10.52 -10.34
C ASP A 144 7.99 -9.33 -10.51
N GLY A 145 8.23 -8.23 -9.76
CA GLY A 145 7.39 -7.04 -9.81
C GLY A 145 6.03 -7.17 -9.08
N LEU A 146 5.84 -8.25 -8.32
CA LEU A 146 4.66 -8.47 -7.49
C LEU A 146 5.02 -8.38 -6.01
N CYS A 147 4.11 -7.82 -5.23
CA CYS A 147 4.10 -7.91 -3.77
C CYS A 147 3.22 -9.10 -3.37
N PHE A 148 3.76 -10.02 -2.60
CA PHE A 148 3.05 -11.14 -1.99
C PHE A 148 2.87 -10.87 -0.51
N VAL A 149 1.67 -11.10 0.02
CA VAL A 149 1.35 -10.93 1.43
C VAL A 149 0.78 -12.23 1.97
N ASN A 150 1.50 -12.85 2.90
CA ASN A 150 1.00 -13.96 3.68
C ASN A 150 0.40 -13.40 4.97
N GLN A 151 -0.87 -13.69 5.22
CA GLN A 151 -1.62 -13.17 6.36
C GLN A 151 -2.02 -14.31 7.28
N LYS A 152 -1.96 -14.04 8.59
CA LYS A 152 -2.45 -14.96 9.61
C LYS A 152 -3.21 -14.18 10.68
N ARG A 153 -4.43 -14.62 10.99
CA ARG A 153 -5.20 -14.16 12.12
C ARG A 153 -5.32 -15.26 13.16
N THR A 154 -4.86 -15.02 14.37
CA THR A 154 -4.98 -15.93 15.50
C THR A 154 -6.02 -15.40 16.49
N TYR A 155 -6.93 -16.25 16.92
CA TYR A 155 -7.97 -15.96 17.87
C TYR A 155 -7.57 -16.35 19.30
N ARG A 156 -8.35 -15.90 20.29
CA ARG A 156 -8.10 -16.15 21.72
C ARG A 156 -8.02 -17.65 22.07
N ASP A 157 -8.78 -18.47 21.39
CA ASP A 157 -8.83 -19.93 21.58
C ASP A 157 -7.69 -20.71 20.90
N GLY A 158 -6.80 -19.99 20.21
CA GLY A 158 -5.69 -20.56 19.47
C GLY A 158 -6.03 -20.98 18.03
N ASN A 159 -7.30 -20.95 17.63
CA ASN A 159 -7.68 -21.13 16.24
C ASN A 159 -7.09 -19.99 15.38
N PHE A 160 -6.86 -20.27 14.11
CA PHE A 160 -6.33 -19.26 13.19
C PHE A 160 -6.90 -19.41 11.78
N ASP A 161 -6.91 -18.30 11.07
CA ASP A 161 -7.16 -18.20 9.63
C ASP A 161 -5.91 -17.74 8.92
N GLU A 162 -5.67 -18.24 7.73
CA GLU A 162 -4.55 -17.85 6.87
C GLU A 162 -5.06 -17.46 5.48
N ALA A 163 -4.43 -16.46 4.88
CA ALA A 163 -4.70 -16.02 3.52
C ALA A 163 -3.42 -15.58 2.83
N VAL A 164 -3.38 -15.73 1.52
CA VAL A 164 -2.30 -15.23 0.67
C VAL A 164 -2.91 -14.32 -0.38
N ALA A 165 -2.33 -13.14 -0.54
CA ALA A 165 -2.69 -12.19 -1.58
C ALA A 165 -1.45 -11.77 -2.36
N SER A 166 -1.64 -11.34 -3.61
CA SER A 166 -0.58 -10.71 -4.39
C SER A 166 -1.16 -9.61 -5.27
N ASP A 167 -0.38 -8.55 -5.46
CA ASP A 167 -0.75 -7.44 -6.35
C ASP A 167 0.52 -6.87 -7.00
N SER A 168 0.38 -6.33 -8.20
CA SER A 168 1.43 -5.54 -8.87
C SER A 168 1.52 -4.10 -8.35
N ARG A 169 0.53 -3.65 -7.61
CA ARG A 169 0.52 -2.36 -6.89
C ARG A 169 1.14 -2.50 -5.52
N CYS A 170 1.54 -1.37 -4.94
CA CYS A 170 2.01 -1.35 -3.56
C CYS A 170 0.91 -1.76 -2.59
N ILE A 171 1.23 -2.71 -1.73
CA ILE A 171 0.40 -3.10 -0.58
C ILE A 171 1.09 -2.54 0.66
N TYR A 172 0.39 -1.71 1.42
CA TYR A 172 0.86 -1.12 2.67
C TYR A 172 0.16 -1.76 3.86
N ASP A 173 0.78 -1.67 5.02
CA ASP A 173 0.16 -2.03 6.29
C ASP A 173 -0.67 -0.86 6.87
N MET A 174 -1.00 -0.89 8.16
CA MET A 174 -1.87 0.08 8.82
C MET A 174 -1.10 1.18 9.60
N LEU A 175 0.24 1.17 9.58
CA LEU A 175 1.09 2.17 10.26
C LEU A 175 1.80 3.08 9.30
#